data_6f97761a5e89ead7c42d1d98b8f68157
#
_entry.id   6f97761a5e89ead7c42d1d98b8f68157
#
_cell.length_a   1.000
_cell.length_b   1.000
_cell.length_c   1.000
_cell.angle_alpha   90.00
_cell.angle_beta   90.00
_cell.angle_gamma   90.00
#
_symmetry.space_group_name_H-M   'P 1'
#
loop_
_entity.id
_entity.type
_entity.pdbx_description
1 polymer ?
#
loop_
_entity_poly.entity_id
_entity_poly.type
_entity_poly.pdbx_seq_one_letter_code
_entity_poly.pdbx_strand_id
1 'polypeptide(L)'
;FGFGGGGDEVRIFDQEGVLVDSVSYDDESPWPLEPDGSGPTLELKNSNLDNELAESWSSSSGFGSPGMQNTNYLNILANEDHTPSEYSLLPAYPNPFNGSVNIPFAVPYQTNSKIIIFNVIGQKVNEISIEHFGTGKHTINWNGENELGHDVGSGIYFAQLDIEGARDFQKLVYLK
;
A
#
# COMPACT_ATOMS: atom_id res chain seq x y z
N PHE A 1 -30.57 -6.95 21.18
CA PHE A 1 -29.56 -6.13 20.50
C PHE A 1 -29.85 -6.16 19.00
N GLY A 2 -30.26 -5.09 18.43
CA GLY A 2 -30.54 -4.97 17.00
C GLY A 2 -30.09 -3.59 16.52
N PHE A 3 -29.62 -3.52 15.32
CA PHE A 3 -29.32 -2.26 14.67
C PHE A 3 -30.62 -1.55 14.29
N GLY A 4 -30.63 -0.21 14.34
CA GLY A 4 -31.80 0.59 14.00
C GLY A 4 -32.11 0.52 12.50
N GLY A 5 -33.41 0.39 12.15
CA GLY A 5 -33.87 0.37 10.77
C GLY A 5 -33.91 1.76 10.11
N GLY A 6 -33.37 2.79 10.72
CA GLY A 6 -33.27 4.15 10.20
C GLY A 6 -31.88 4.73 10.41
N GLY A 7 -30.86 3.89 10.25
CA GLY A 7 -29.47 4.23 10.53
C GLY A 7 -29.09 3.94 11.97
N ASP A 8 -27.79 3.74 12.19
CA ASP A 8 -27.21 3.49 13.51
C ASP A 8 -25.70 3.76 13.50
N GLU A 9 -25.05 3.63 14.65
CA GLU A 9 -23.62 3.80 14.80
C GLU A 9 -22.99 2.59 15.46
N VAL A 10 -21.94 2.02 14.84
CA VAL A 10 -21.11 0.96 15.42
C VAL A 10 -19.82 1.55 15.88
N ARG A 11 -19.43 1.27 17.13
CA ARG A 11 -18.18 1.76 17.74
C ARG A 11 -17.37 0.60 18.28
N ILE A 12 -16.06 0.64 18.07
CA ILE A 12 -15.10 -0.32 18.59
C ILE A 12 -14.17 0.40 19.56
N PHE A 13 -14.02 -0.15 20.75
CA PHE A 13 -13.15 0.37 21.80
C PHE A 13 -12.07 -0.65 22.12
N ASP A 14 -10.90 -0.15 22.52
CA ASP A 14 -9.85 -1.01 23.08
C ASP A 14 -10.14 -1.44 24.53
N GLN A 15 -9.21 -2.19 25.13
CA GLN A 15 -9.34 -2.68 26.49
C GLN A 15 -9.32 -1.56 27.54
N GLU A 16 -8.75 -0.42 27.23
CA GLU A 16 -8.67 0.78 28.05
C GLU A 16 -9.91 1.68 27.90
N GLY A 17 -10.83 1.33 26.98
CA GLY A 17 -12.06 2.08 26.71
C GLY A 17 -11.84 3.27 25.78
N VAL A 18 -10.73 3.31 25.03
CA VAL A 18 -10.46 4.32 24.02
C VAL A 18 -11.13 3.92 22.71
N LEU A 19 -11.82 4.84 22.05
CA LEU A 19 -12.43 4.60 20.73
C LEU A 19 -11.33 4.32 19.71
N VAL A 20 -11.40 3.14 19.09
CA VAL A 20 -10.46 2.68 18.05
C VAL A 20 -11.02 2.96 16.66
N ASP A 21 -12.32 2.72 16.47
CA ASP A 21 -12.97 2.85 15.17
C ASP A 21 -14.48 3.03 15.35
N SER A 22 -15.12 3.71 14.38
CA SER A 22 -16.57 3.87 14.33
C SER A 22 -17.07 3.98 12.91
N VAL A 23 -18.30 3.60 12.68
CA VAL A 23 -19.05 3.82 11.44
C VAL A 23 -20.46 4.22 11.77
N SER A 24 -20.93 5.32 11.20
CA SER A 24 -22.34 5.71 11.19
C SER A 24 -22.91 5.43 9.81
N TYR A 25 -23.94 4.60 9.75
CA TYR A 25 -24.59 4.23 8.50
C TYR A 25 -26.07 4.65 8.52
N ASP A 26 -26.65 4.73 7.33
CA ASP A 26 -28.03 5.14 7.12
C ASP A 26 -28.74 4.17 6.13
N ASP A 27 -30.07 4.16 6.13
CA ASP A 27 -30.91 3.46 5.18
C ASP A 27 -31.32 4.32 3.97
N GLU A 28 -30.81 5.57 3.92
CA GLU A 28 -31.03 6.50 2.81
C GLU A 28 -29.75 6.69 1.95
N SER A 29 -29.97 7.12 0.68
CA SER A 29 -28.85 7.50 -0.21
C SER A 29 -28.00 8.59 0.45
N PRO A 30 -26.64 8.47 0.41
CA PRO A 30 -25.82 7.65 -0.51
C PRO A 30 -25.51 6.21 -0.06
N TRP A 31 -26.05 5.74 1.06
CA TRP A 31 -25.85 4.37 1.52
C TRP A 31 -26.58 3.35 0.64
N PRO A 32 -26.07 2.10 0.52
CA PRO A 32 -26.78 1.01 -0.15
C PRO A 32 -28.13 0.71 0.54
N LEU A 33 -29.22 0.69 -0.23
CA LEU A 33 -30.59 0.56 0.30
C LEU A 33 -31.01 -0.90 0.52
N GLU A 34 -30.41 -1.87 -0.19
CA GLU A 34 -30.82 -3.29 -0.15
C GLU A 34 -30.61 -3.96 1.20
N PRO A 35 -29.62 -3.58 2.04
CA PRO A 35 -29.45 -4.13 3.37
C PRO A 35 -30.60 -3.85 4.34
N ASP A 36 -31.45 -2.87 4.05
CA ASP A 36 -32.62 -2.56 4.89
C ASP A 36 -33.72 -3.62 4.76
N GLY A 37 -33.58 -4.69 5.55
CA GLY A 37 -34.63 -5.72 5.71
C GLY A 37 -34.86 -6.65 4.51
N SER A 38 -34.15 -6.47 3.39
CA SER A 38 -34.35 -7.25 2.16
C SER A 38 -33.49 -8.52 2.08
N GLY A 39 -32.64 -8.77 3.09
CA GLY A 39 -31.79 -9.96 3.21
C GLY A 39 -30.31 -9.72 2.98
N PRO A 40 -29.86 -8.90 2.02
CA PRO A 40 -28.45 -8.51 1.91
C PRO A 40 -27.92 -7.87 3.19
N THR A 41 -26.60 -7.93 3.37
CA THR A 41 -25.87 -7.23 4.44
C THR A 41 -25.07 -6.08 3.87
N LEU A 42 -24.79 -5.08 4.67
CA LEU A 42 -23.87 -4.01 4.33
C LEU A 42 -22.44 -4.55 4.47
N GLU A 43 -21.66 -4.51 3.38
CA GLU A 43 -20.30 -5.04 3.33
C GLU A 43 -19.30 -3.97 2.90
N LEU A 44 -18.23 -3.78 3.69
CA LEU A 44 -17.10 -2.91 3.31
C LEU A 44 -16.38 -3.51 2.10
N LYS A 45 -16.22 -2.74 1.03
CA LYS A 45 -15.62 -3.18 -0.23
C LYS A 45 -14.13 -3.53 -0.10
N ASN A 46 -13.42 -2.87 0.81
CA ASN A 46 -12.02 -3.19 1.15
C ASN A 46 -11.65 -2.58 2.49
N SER A 47 -10.86 -3.29 3.29
CA SER A 47 -10.40 -2.85 4.62
C SER A 47 -9.50 -1.61 4.61
N ASN A 48 -8.96 -1.21 3.46
CA ASN A 48 -8.12 -0.01 3.31
C ASN A 48 -8.92 1.24 2.92
N LEU A 49 -10.23 1.09 2.67
CA LEU A 49 -11.10 2.22 2.40
C LEU A 49 -11.51 2.90 3.72
N ASP A 50 -11.81 4.18 3.62
CA ASP A 50 -12.43 4.93 4.70
C ASP A 50 -13.83 4.39 4.96
N ASN A 51 -14.06 3.80 6.12
CA ASN A 51 -15.33 3.18 6.49
C ASN A 51 -16.41 4.20 6.90
N GLU A 52 -16.07 5.47 7.06
CA GLU A 52 -17.06 6.53 7.29
C GLU A 52 -17.78 6.95 6.00
N LEU A 53 -17.23 6.59 4.83
CA LEU A 53 -17.78 6.96 3.54
C LEU A 53 -18.75 5.90 3.01
N ALA A 54 -19.97 6.28 2.71
CA ALA A 54 -20.99 5.38 2.15
C ALA A 54 -20.53 4.70 0.84
N GLU A 55 -19.73 5.38 0.03
CA GLU A 55 -19.15 4.84 -1.21
C GLU A 55 -18.18 3.69 -0.98
N SER A 56 -17.66 3.52 0.24
CA SER A 56 -16.79 2.40 0.63
C SER A 56 -17.57 1.10 0.86
N TRP A 57 -18.88 1.18 0.95
CA TRP A 57 -19.78 0.07 1.26
C TRP A 57 -20.59 -0.39 0.06
N SER A 58 -21.09 -1.61 0.12
CA SER A 58 -22.01 -2.20 -0.86
C SER A 58 -22.93 -3.23 -0.21
N SER A 59 -24.01 -3.53 -0.90
CA SER A 59 -24.88 -4.64 -0.52
C SER A 59 -24.22 -5.98 -0.88
N SER A 60 -24.30 -6.97 0.01
CA SER A 60 -23.83 -8.33 -0.27
C SER A 60 -24.65 -9.04 -1.35
N SER A 61 -24.11 -10.13 -1.89
CA SER A 61 -24.90 -11.12 -2.61
C SER A 61 -25.60 -12.03 -1.61
N GLY A 62 -26.93 -12.08 -1.61
CA GLY A 62 -27.72 -12.89 -0.69
C GLY A 62 -27.62 -12.39 0.76
N PHE A 63 -27.40 -13.28 1.71
CA PHE A 63 -27.44 -13.00 3.15
C PHE A 63 -26.08 -12.69 3.78
N GLY A 64 -25.13 -12.18 2.99
CA GLY A 64 -23.80 -11.84 3.47
C GLY A 64 -22.77 -12.96 3.33
N SER A 65 -21.55 -12.69 3.78
CA SER A 65 -20.39 -13.58 3.66
C SER A 65 -19.65 -13.81 4.99
N PRO A 66 -20.36 -14.24 6.08
CA PRO A 66 -19.73 -14.35 7.40
C PRO A 66 -18.57 -15.35 7.39
N GLY A 67 -17.39 -14.92 7.87
CA GLY A 67 -16.18 -15.73 7.91
C GLY A 67 -15.50 -15.94 6.54
N MET A 68 -15.96 -15.28 5.51
CA MET A 68 -15.38 -15.28 4.16
C MET A 68 -15.08 -13.84 3.71
N GLN A 69 -14.38 -13.71 2.60
CA GLN A 69 -14.20 -12.41 1.96
C GLN A 69 -15.57 -11.87 1.48
N ASN A 70 -15.81 -10.58 1.69
CA ASN A 70 -17.02 -9.89 1.27
C ASN A 70 -17.31 -10.08 -0.23
N THR A 71 -18.58 -10.26 -0.60
CA THR A 71 -18.97 -10.66 -1.97
C THR A 71 -18.62 -9.62 -3.03
N ASN A 72 -18.60 -8.35 -2.66
CA ASN A 72 -18.22 -7.23 -3.53
C ASN A 72 -16.85 -6.65 -3.15
N TYR A 73 -15.96 -7.51 -2.62
CA TYR A 73 -14.63 -7.08 -2.24
C TYR A 73 -13.86 -6.52 -3.44
N LEU A 74 -13.51 -5.26 -3.36
CA LEU A 74 -12.63 -4.62 -4.32
C LEU A 74 -11.19 -5.01 -4.00
N ASN A 75 -10.58 -5.79 -4.87
CA ASN A 75 -9.15 -6.05 -4.78
C ASN A 75 -8.37 -4.78 -5.18
N ILE A 76 -8.36 -3.79 -4.29
CA ILE A 76 -7.67 -2.51 -4.50
C ILE A 76 -6.17 -2.73 -4.70
N LEU A 77 -5.63 -3.86 -4.22
CA LEU A 77 -4.24 -4.25 -4.50
C LEU A 77 -4.00 -4.67 -5.96
N ALA A 78 -5.06 -5.00 -6.70
CA ALA A 78 -4.96 -5.41 -8.10
C ALA A 78 -5.30 -4.28 -9.10
N ASN A 79 -5.94 -3.20 -8.66
CA ASN A 79 -6.43 -2.12 -9.54
C ASN A 79 -6.20 -0.73 -8.96
N GLU A 80 -5.12 -0.51 -8.23
CA GLU A 80 -4.60 0.85 -8.19
C GLU A 80 -3.88 1.12 -9.51
N ASP A 81 -4.65 1.29 -10.58
CA ASP A 81 -4.32 2.20 -11.67
C ASP A 81 -4.41 3.66 -11.16
N HIS A 82 -3.97 3.90 -9.94
CA HIS A 82 -3.46 5.20 -9.59
C HIS A 82 -2.10 5.27 -10.25
N THR A 83 -2.11 5.78 -11.48
CA THR A 83 -0.91 6.35 -12.06
C THR A 83 -0.28 7.17 -10.97
N PRO A 84 0.90 6.79 -10.45
CA PRO A 84 1.52 7.55 -9.38
C PRO A 84 1.56 9.01 -9.79
N SER A 85 1.12 9.91 -8.94
CA SER A 85 1.14 11.35 -9.25
C SER A 85 2.56 11.92 -9.16
N GLU A 86 3.44 11.23 -8.45
CA GLU A 86 4.81 11.63 -8.19
C GLU A 86 5.76 10.43 -8.25
N TYR A 87 7.03 10.71 -8.50
CA TYR A 87 8.10 9.73 -8.37
C TYR A 87 8.42 9.50 -6.90
N SER A 88 8.45 8.26 -6.45
CA SER A 88 8.77 7.94 -5.06
C SER A 88 9.38 6.57 -4.90
N LEU A 89 10.27 6.43 -3.89
CA LEU A 89 10.67 5.15 -3.35
C LEU A 89 9.63 4.70 -2.31
N LEU A 90 9.22 3.45 -2.42
CA LEU A 90 8.36 2.82 -1.44
C LEU A 90 9.20 2.03 -0.42
N PRO A 91 8.67 1.66 0.76
CA PRO A 91 9.43 0.94 1.76
C PRO A 91 10.10 -0.33 1.21
N ALA A 92 11.44 -0.40 1.30
CA ALA A 92 12.20 -1.56 0.87
C ALA A 92 12.00 -2.76 1.81
N TYR A 93 11.94 -3.97 1.26
CA TYR A 93 11.70 -5.17 2.04
C TYR A 93 12.48 -6.39 1.53
N PRO A 94 12.92 -7.26 2.46
CA PRO A 94 13.03 -7.01 3.90
C PRO A 94 14.02 -5.88 4.20
N ASN A 95 13.82 -5.14 5.29
CA ASN A 95 14.77 -4.13 5.75
C ASN A 95 14.70 -4.05 7.29
N PRO A 96 15.69 -4.53 8.04
CA PRO A 96 17.00 -5.02 7.60
C PRO A 96 16.95 -6.26 6.71
N PHE A 97 17.97 -6.44 5.85
CA PHE A 97 18.06 -7.57 4.93
C PHE A 97 19.37 -8.34 5.07
N ASN A 98 19.33 -9.62 4.69
CA ASN A 98 20.47 -10.51 4.58
C ASN A 98 20.41 -11.18 3.20
N GLY A 99 21.39 -10.94 2.37
CA GLY A 99 21.44 -11.39 0.98
C GLY A 99 20.89 -10.37 0.00
N SER A 100 19.59 -10.14 -0.05
CA SER A 100 19.02 -9.18 -1.00
C SER A 100 17.82 -8.39 -0.44
N VAL A 101 17.57 -7.24 -1.04
CA VAL A 101 16.46 -6.36 -0.70
C VAL A 101 15.69 -5.95 -1.96
N ASN A 102 14.38 -5.98 -1.90
CA ASN A 102 13.50 -5.40 -2.91
C ASN A 102 13.32 -3.91 -2.62
N ILE A 103 13.51 -3.09 -3.63
CA ILE A 103 13.36 -1.64 -3.58
C ILE A 103 12.22 -1.27 -4.51
N PRO A 104 10.98 -1.16 -3.99
CA PRO A 104 9.85 -0.74 -4.79
C PRO A 104 9.90 0.76 -5.05
N PHE A 105 9.43 1.18 -6.22
CA PHE A 105 9.34 2.58 -6.60
C PHE A 105 8.13 2.82 -7.50
N ALA A 106 7.68 4.06 -7.55
CA ALA A 106 6.53 4.49 -8.32
C ALA A 106 6.94 5.52 -9.37
N VAL A 107 6.42 5.38 -10.60
CA VAL A 107 6.66 6.31 -11.73
C VAL A 107 5.35 6.77 -12.34
N PRO A 108 5.09 8.10 -12.43
CA PRO A 108 3.83 8.64 -12.96
C PRO A 108 3.73 8.59 -14.48
N TYR A 109 4.84 8.54 -15.18
CA TYR A 109 4.92 8.41 -16.65
C TYR A 109 6.20 7.73 -17.06
N GLN A 110 6.21 7.18 -18.28
CA GLN A 110 7.36 6.47 -18.82
C GLN A 110 8.58 7.41 -18.93
N THR A 111 9.66 7.02 -18.26
CA THR A 111 10.93 7.74 -18.28
C THR A 111 12.10 6.80 -18.05
N ASN A 112 13.29 7.27 -18.36
CA ASN A 112 14.51 6.61 -17.95
C ASN A 112 14.86 7.06 -16.53
N SER A 113 15.11 6.11 -15.66
CA SER A 113 15.47 6.36 -14.27
C SER A 113 16.63 5.48 -13.85
N LYS A 114 17.19 5.78 -12.71
CA LYS A 114 18.21 4.92 -12.09
C LYS A 114 18.05 4.91 -10.58
N ILE A 115 18.41 3.79 -9.98
CA ILE A 115 18.60 3.70 -8.54
C ILE A 115 20.08 3.60 -8.25
N ILE A 116 20.58 4.53 -7.45
CA ILE A 116 21.98 4.62 -7.06
C ILE A 116 22.05 4.23 -5.57
N ILE A 117 22.95 3.32 -5.24
CA ILE A 117 23.22 2.91 -3.87
C ILE A 117 24.45 3.63 -3.37
N PHE A 118 24.33 4.30 -2.22
CA PHE A 118 25.41 5.01 -1.54
C PHE A 118 25.72 4.38 -0.17
N ASN A 119 26.95 4.47 0.25
CA ASN A 119 27.32 4.21 1.63
C ASN A 119 27.10 5.45 2.53
N VAL A 120 27.33 5.32 3.84
CA VAL A 120 27.11 6.40 4.83
C VAL A 120 27.98 7.66 4.63
N ILE A 121 29.08 7.56 3.89
CA ILE A 121 29.94 8.71 3.56
C ILE A 121 29.65 9.29 2.18
N GLY A 122 28.56 8.84 1.54
CA GLY A 122 28.09 9.37 0.25
C GLY A 122 28.83 8.84 -0.98
N GLN A 123 29.64 7.79 -0.84
CA GLN A 123 30.30 7.16 -1.99
C GLN A 123 29.31 6.24 -2.70
N LYS A 124 29.25 6.32 -4.03
CA LYS A 124 28.48 5.41 -4.86
C LYS A 124 29.04 3.98 -4.74
N VAL A 125 28.14 3.06 -4.44
CA VAL A 125 28.42 1.62 -4.27
C VAL A 125 27.95 0.86 -5.50
N ASN A 126 26.73 1.15 -5.96
CA ASN A 126 26.13 0.50 -7.13
C ASN A 126 25.21 1.47 -7.86
N GLU A 127 25.00 1.21 -9.15
CA GLU A 127 24.04 1.95 -9.98
C GLU A 127 23.24 0.93 -10.81
N ILE A 128 21.93 0.98 -10.70
CA ILE A 128 21.00 0.11 -11.41
C ILE A 128 20.21 1.00 -12.36
N SER A 129 20.55 0.92 -13.65
CA SER A 129 19.82 1.65 -14.69
C SER A 129 18.48 0.99 -14.98
N ILE A 130 17.47 1.79 -15.14
CA ILE A 130 16.09 1.38 -15.38
C ILE A 130 15.66 1.99 -16.70
N GLU A 131 15.69 1.19 -17.76
CA GLU A 131 15.30 1.64 -19.09
C GLU A 131 13.85 1.24 -19.38
N HIS A 132 13.07 2.18 -19.91
CA HIS A 132 11.71 1.95 -20.44
C HIS A 132 10.67 1.38 -19.45
N PHE A 133 10.72 1.75 -18.17
CA PHE A 133 9.62 1.44 -17.28
C PHE A 133 8.39 2.27 -17.65
N GLY A 134 7.26 1.59 -17.85
CA GLY A 134 5.96 2.22 -18.00
C GLY A 134 5.50 2.87 -16.68
N THR A 135 4.43 3.64 -16.77
CA THR A 135 3.71 4.18 -15.61
C THR A 135 3.32 3.08 -14.64
N GLY A 136 3.44 3.33 -13.34
CA GLY A 136 3.01 2.38 -12.29
C GLY A 136 4.04 2.16 -11.20
N LYS A 137 3.80 1.10 -10.42
CA LYS A 137 4.70 0.63 -9.35
C LYS A 137 5.61 -0.47 -9.89
N HIS A 138 6.89 -0.36 -9.62
CA HIS A 138 7.93 -1.30 -10.06
C HIS A 138 8.80 -1.70 -8.87
N THR A 139 9.56 -2.77 -9.03
CA THR A 139 10.47 -3.23 -7.98
C THR A 139 11.79 -3.66 -8.62
N ILE A 140 12.89 -3.20 -8.05
CA ILE A 140 14.23 -3.73 -8.34
C ILE A 140 14.75 -4.48 -7.13
N ASN A 141 15.71 -5.35 -7.38
CA ASN A 141 16.38 -6.11 -6.33
C ASN A 141 17.86 -5.70 -6.25
N TRP A 142 18.37 -5.47 -5.04
CA TRP A 142 19.79 -5.29 -4.78
C TRP A 142 20.30 -6.40 -3.85
N ASN A 143 21.34 -7.09 -4.27
CA ASN A 143 21.91 -8.26 -3.61
C ASN A 143 23.10 -7.95 -2.67
N GLY A 144 23.32 -6.67 -2.33
CA GLY A 144 24.43 -6.27 -1.48
C GLY A 144 25.81 -6.30 -2.18
N GLU A 145 25.84 -6.17 -3.51
CA GLU A 145 27.07 -6.09 -4.31
C GLU A 145 27.34 -4.66 -4.81
N ASN A 146 28.62 -4.38 -5.02
CA ASN A 146 29.06 -3.15 -5.69
C ASN A 146 29.02 -3.31 -7.22
N GLU A 147 29.37 -2.25 -7.97
CA GLU A 147 29.42 -2.24 -9.45
C GLU A 147 30.35 -3.31 -10.06
N LEU A 148 31.30 -3.83 -9.28
CA LEU A 148 32.23 -4.88 -9.72
C LEU A 148 31.74 -6.30 -9.39
N GLY A 149 30.54 -6.43 -8.80
CA GLY A 149 29.99 -7.71 -8.37
C GLY A 149 30.60 -8.26 -7.08
N HIS A 150 31.27 -7.42 -6.30
CA HIS A 150 31.81 -7.83 -5.00
C HIS A 150 30.85 -7.47 -3.89
N ASP A 151 30.66 -8.40 -2.96
CA ASP A 151 29.88 -8.19 -1.73
C ASP A 151 30.37 -6.97 -0.96
N VAL A 152 29.44 -6.14 -0.51
CA VAL A 152 29.75 -5.04 0.42
C VAL A 152 29.67 -5.50 1.86
N GLY A 153 30.19 -4.70 2.79
CA GLY A 153 30.14 -5.00 4.23
C GLY A 153 28.75 -4.77 4.83
N SER A 154 28.47 -5.42 5.97
CA SER A 154 27.27 -5.08 6.76
C SER A 154 27.29 -3.59 7.13
N GLY A 155 26.16 -2.93 7.05
CA GLY A 155 26.08 -1.50 7.35
C GLY A 155 24.81 -0.82 6.85
N ILE A 156 24.82 0.50 6.95
CA ILE A 156 23.75 1.35 6.44
C ILE A 156 24.12 1.83 5.04
N TYR A 157 23.16 1.74 4.13
CA TYR A 157 23.21 2.22 2.76
C TYR A 157 22.02 3.10 2.48
N PHE A 158 22.08 3.87 1.40
CA PHE A 158 21.00 4.72 0.93
C PHE A 158 20.73 4.41 -0.54
N ALA A 159 19.51 4.01 -0.85
CA ALA A 159 19.02 3.98 -2.22
C ALA A 159 18.52 5.37 -2.59
N GLN A 160 18.98 5.90 -3.71
CA GLN A 160 18.49 7.13 -4.32
C GLN A 160 17.82 6.80 -5.64
N LEU A 161 16.56 7.14 -5.78
CA LEU A 161 15.89 7.20 -7.07
C LEU A 161 16.26 8.52 -7.72
N ASP A 162 16.82 8.47 -8.94
CA ASP A 162 17.23 9.65 -9.72
C ASP A 162 16.46 9.64 -11.04
N ILE A 163 15.58 10.61 -11.21
CA ILE A 163 14.70 10.75 -12.37
C ILE A 163 14.62 12.24 -12.74
N GLU A 164 15.13 12.63 -13.90
CA GLU A 164 14.95 13.97 -14.49
C GLU A 164 15.06 15.15 -13.50
N GLY A 165 15.97 15.03 -12.51
CA GLY A 165 16.19 16.05 -11.50
C GLY A 165 15.35 15.93 -10.22
N ALA A 166 14.40 14.99 -10.18
CA ALA A 166 13.75 14.59 -8.93
C ALA A 166 14.59 13.52 -8.22
N ARG A 167 14.68 13.61 -6.89
CA ARG A 167 15.44 12.67 -6.07
C ARG A 167 14.63 12.27 -4.85
N ASP A 168 14.54 10.98 -4.63
CA ASP A 168 13.99 10.40 -3.41
C ASP A 168 14.99 9.41 -2.80
N PHE A 169 14.98 9.27 -1.47
CA PHE A 169 15.98 8.50 -0.73
C PHE A 169 15.34 7.54 0.25
N GLN A 170 15.90 6.33 0.31
CA GLN A 170 15.51 5.34 1.30
C GLN A 170 16.72 4.73 2.00
N LYS A 171 16.64 4.61 3.33
CA LYS A 171 17.65 3.91 4.12
C LYS A 171 17.49 2.40 4.00
N LEU A 172 18.61 1.71 3.74
CA LEU A 172 18.74 0.26 3.72
C LEU A 172 19.69 -0.19 4.82
N VAL A 173 19.38 -1.28 5.51
CA VAL A 173 20.22 -1.86 6.56
C VAL A 173 20.60 -3.27 6.13
N TYR A 174 21.87 -3.46 5.79
CA TYR A 174 22.43 -4.76 5.36
C TYR A 174 23.09 -5.47 6.54
N LEU A 175 22.70 -6.71 6.76
CA LEU A 175 23.23 -7.62 7.78
C LEU A 175 23.82 -8.84 7.08
N LYS A 176 25.10 -9.10 7.26
CA LYS A 176 25.80 -10.26 6.66
C LYS A 176 26.03 -11.32 7.70
#